data_fe5992bbf868010129e80457fa8622c3
#
_entry.id   fe5992bbf868010129e80457fa8622c3
#
_cell.length_a   1.000
_cell.length_b   1.000
_cell.length_c   1.000
_cell.angle_alpha   90.00
_cell.angle_beta   90.00
_cell.angle_gamma   90.00
#
_symmetry.space_group_name_H-M   'P 1'
#
loop_
_entity.id
_entity.type
_entity.pdbx_description
1 polymer ?
#
loop_
_entity_poly.entity_id
_entity_poly.type
_entity_poly.pdbx_seq_one_letter_code
_entity_poly.pdbx_strand_id
1 'polypeptide(L)'
;MLTNKQIKDYSEQGYLLVENVITDAQLKTLQNITYDFIEASKTVTESNDVYDLDVAHTAENPKLTRIKLPHKQHPYFDEILRNSAVTEVLRDLLGEDATLLTSKLNTKAPGGGAAVEWHQD
;
A
#
# COMPACT_ATOMS: atom_id res chain seq x y z
N MET A 1 15.52 0.55 -13.57
CA MET A 1 15.20 0.07 -14.94
C MET A 1 15.24 -1.47 -14.95
N LEU A 2 14.20 -2.06 -15.49
CA LEU A 2 14.07 -3.52 -15.63
C LEU A 2 14.91 -4.02 -16.82
N THR A 3 15.30 -5.29 -16.78
CA THR A 3 15.91 -5.97 -17.93
C THR A 3 14.85 -6.40 -18.94
N ASN A 4 15.23 -6.57 -20.20
CA ASN A 4 14.32 -7.08 -21.23
C ASN A 4 13.71 -8.45 -20.86
N LYS A 5 14.48 -9.28 -20.12
CA LYS A 5 13.97 -10.55 -19.61
C LYS A 5 12.85 -10.35 -18.60
N GLN A 6 13.00 -9.45 -17.64
CA GLN A 6 11.96 -9.16 -16.64
C GLN A 6 10.69 -8.60 -17.26
N ILE A 7 10.80 -7.70 -18.25
CA ILE A 7 9.65 -7.17 -19.00
C ILE A 7 8.93 -8.29 -19.74
N LYS A 8 9.70 -9.18 -20.40
CA LYS A 8 9.13 -10.35 -21.06
C LYS A 8 8.44 -11.31 -20.09
N ASP A 9 9.09 -11.64 -18.98
CA ASP A 9 8.53 -12.52 -17.94
C ASP A 9 7.21 -11.94 -17.40
N TYR A 10 7.13 -10.63 -17.14
CA TYR A 10 5.90 -9.96 -16.76
C TYR A 10 4.78 -10.10 -17.81
N SER A 11 5.12 -9.88 -19.08
CA SER A 11 4.17 -10.01 -20.18
C SER A 11 3.61 -11.44 -20.36
N GLU A 12 4.44 -12.46 -20.09
CA GLU A 12 4.07 -13.87 -20.25
C GLU A 12 3.37 -14.44 -19.01
N GLN A 13 3.76 -14.01 -17.80
CA GLN A 13 3.29 -14.59 -16.54
C GLN A 13 2.21 -13.75 -15.85
N GLY A 14 2.10 -12.47 -16.19
CA GLY A 14 1.16 -11.53 -15.58
C GLY A 14 1.61 -10.95 -14.24
N TYR A 15 2.80 -11.27 -13.76
CA TYR A 15 3.37 -10.71 -12.54
C TYR A 15 4.90 -10.63 -12.63
N LEU A 16 5.49 -9.79 -11.77
CA LEU A 16 6.95 -9.67 -11.60
C LEU A 16 7.28 -9.33 -10.15
N LEU A 17 8.23 -10.04 -9.57
CA LEU A 17 8.83 -9.68 -8.29
C LEU A 17 10.10 -8.86 -8.56
N VAL A 18 10.14 -7.64 -8.03
CA VAL A 18 11.31 -6.75 -8.11
C VAL A 18 11.79 -6.43 -6.70
N GLU A 19 12.98 -6.88 -6.37
CA GLU A 19 13.57 -6.67 -5.04
C GLU A 19 14.21 -5.28 -4.92
N ASN A 20 14.27 -4.77 -3.69
CA ASN A 20 15.00 -3.55 -3.31
C ASN A 20 14.56 -2.26 -4.04
N VAL A 21 13.32 -2.19 -4.50
CA VAL A 21 12.74 -0.95 -5.08
C VAL A 21 12.45 0.12 -4.04
N ILE A 22 12.36 -0.26 -2.76
CA ILE A 22 12.21 0.62 -1.61
C ILE A 22 13.45 0.47 -0.74
N THR A 23 14.12 1.56 -0.41
CA THR A 23 15.28 1.57 0.49
C THR A 23 14.85 1.32 1.93
N ASP A 24 15.76 0.84 2.78
CA ASP A 24 15.50 0.63 4.21
C ASP A 24 15.04 1.94 4.91
N ALA A 25 15.59 3.08 4.52
CA ALA A 25 15.19 4.38 5.06
C ALA A 25 13.75 4.73 4.67
N GLN A 26 13.38 4.50 3.40
CA GLN A 26 12.01 4.71 2.91
C GLN A 26 11.04 3.75 3.62
N LEU A 27 11.40 2.46 3.73
CA LEU A 27 10.59 1.47 4.42
C LEU A 27 10.36 1.86 5.88
N LYS A 28 11.41 2.28 6.60
CA LYS A 28 11.32 2.75 7.99
C LYS A 28 10.36 3.92 8.14
N THR A 29 10.43 4.88 7.23
CA THR A 29 9.53 6.05 7.24
C THR A 29 8.08 5.63 6.98
N LEU A 30 7.84 4.77 5.98
CA LEU A 30 6.49 4.25 5.69
C LEU A 30 5.90 3.48 6.89
N GLN A 31 6.72 2.67 7.55
CA GLN A 31 6.31 1.95 8.76
C GLN A 31 5.92 2.90 9.89
N ASN A 32 6.74 3.92 10.18
CA ASN A 32 6.44 4.91 11.22
C ASN A 32 5.12 5.63 10.94
N ILE A 33 4.93 6.13 9.71
CA ILE A 33 3.68 6.79 9.31
C ILE A 33 2.48 5.84 9.46
N THR A 34 2.64 4.57 9.07
CA THR A 34 1.57 3.56 9.24
C THR A 34 1.24 3.33 10.71
N TYR A 35 2.25 3.29 11.59
CA TYR A 35 2.03 3.21 13.04
C TYR A 35 1.29 4.42 13.59
N ASP A 36 1.62 5.63 13.12
CA ASP A 36 0.93 6.86 13.54
C ASP A 36 -0.56 6.80 13.14
N PHE A 37 -0.90 6.28 11.96
CA PHE A 37 -2.30 6.04 11.57
C PHE A 37 -2.99 5.03 12.48
N ILE A 38 -2.33 3.92 12.84
CA ILE A 38 -2.89 2.92 13.75
C ILE A 38 -3.11 3.53 15.14
N GLU A 39 -2.18 4.30 15.67
CA GLU A 39 -2.31 4.98 16.96
C GLU A 39 -3.45 6.01 16.92
N ALA A 40 -3.56 6.81 15.87
CA ALA A 40 -4.63 7.79 15.70
C ALA A 40 -6.02 7.11 15.61
N SER A 41 -6.09 5.89 15.11
CA SER A 41 -7.37 5.16 15.00
C SER A 41 -7.96 4.74 16.34
N LYS A 42 -7.22 4.79 17.43
CA LYS A 42 -7.71 4.48 18.79
C LYS A 42 -8.90 5.32 19.24
N THR A 43 -9.02 6.52 18.68
CA THR A 43 -10.14 7.44 18.98
C THR A 43 -11.31 7.31 18.00
N VAL A 44 -11.19 6.41 17.02
CA VAL A 44 -12.19 6.21 15.96
C VAL A 44 -13.09 5.04 16.35
N THR A 45 -14.40 5.26 16.41
CA THR A 45 -15.39 4.27 16.85
C THR A 45 -16.18 3.63 15.72
N GLU A 46 -16.09 4.19 14.51
CA GLU A 46 -16.74 3.67 13.30
C GLU A 46 -15.89 3.96 12.06
N SER A 47 -16.06 3.17 11.02
CA SER A 47 -15.35 3.37 9.75
C SER A 47 -15.70 4.74 9.14
N ASN A 48 -14.70 5.38 8.53
CA ASN A 48 -14.83 6.73 7.97
C ASN A 48 -14.05 6.88 6.66
N ASP A 49 -13.77 8.10 6.20
CA ASP A 49 -13.06 8.36 4.94
C ASP A 49 -11.58 7.94 4.97
N VAL A 50 -11.00 7.75 6.16
CA VAL A 50 -9.60 7.34 6.33
C VAL A 50 -9.48 5.85 6.65
N TYR A 51 -10.36 5.34 7.52
CA TYR A 51 -10.25 4.00 8.11
C TYR A 51 -11.44 3.11 7.79
N ASP A 52 -11.15 1.86 7.43
CA ASP A 52 -12.07 0.76 7.63
C ASP A 52 -11.63 -0.02 8.87
N LEU A 53 -12.49 -0.07 9.89
CA LEU A 53 -12.22 -0.75 11.15
C LEU A 53 -12.57 -2.24 11.05
N ASP A 54 -11.78 -3.08 11.72
CA ASP A 54 -12.16 -4.47 12.00
C ASP A 54 -13.29 -4.50 13.06
N VAL A 55 -14.16 -5.51 13.01
CA VAL A 55 -15.25 -5.69 13.98
C VAL A 55 -14.76 -5.83 15.42
N ALA A 56 -13.51 -6.24 15.63
CA ALA A 56 -12.87 -6.39 16.93
C ALA A 56 -11.98 -5.16 17.29
N HIS A 57 -12.16 -4.04 16.59
CA HIS A 57 -11.43 -2.81 16.88
C HIS A 57 -11.87 -2.19 18.21
N THR A 58 -10.90 -1.84 19.07
CA THR A 58 -11.11 -1.07 20.30
C THR A 58 -9.99 -0.04 20.49
N ALA A 59 -10.21 0.94 21.36
CA ALA A 59 -9.19 1.93 21.71
C ALA A 59 -7.93 1.28 22.32
N GLU A 60 -8.09 0.22 23.10
CA GLU A 60 -6.99 -0.52 23.74
C GLU A 60 -6.27 -1.45 22.77
N ASN A 61 -6.99 -1.95 21.76
CA ASN A 61 -6.47 -2.89 20.77
C ASN A 61 -6.94 -2.48 19.37
N PRO A 62 -6.32 -1.45 18.76
CA PRO A 62 -6.73 -0.95 17.46
C PRO A 62 -6.53 -2.00 16.38
N LYS A 63 -7.59 -2.32 15.66
CA LYS A 63 -7.59 -3.25 14.54
C LYS A 63 -8.24 -2.59 13.33
N LEU A 64 -7.44 -2.42 12.29
CA LEU A 64 -7.89 -1.89 11.01
C LEU A 64 -7.97 -3.02 9.99
N THR A 65 -8.91 -2.93 9.06
CA THR A 65 -8.91 -3.73 7.84
C THR A 65 -8.24 -2.97 6.71
N ARG A 66 -8.33 -1.62 6.74
CA ARG A 66 -7.77 -0.78 5.68
C ARG A 66 -7.51 0.66 6.13
N ILE A 67 -6.44 1.26 5.60
CA ILE A 67 -6.27 2.70 5.49
C ILE A 67 -6.58 3.08 4.04
N LYS A 68 -7.56 3.97 3.85
CA LYS A 68 -8.07 4.39 2.54
C LYS A 68 -7.21 5.47 1.94
N LEU A 69 -6.90 5.36 0.66
CA LEU A 69 -6.21 6.37 -0.13
C LEU A 69 -4.99 6.97 0.59
N PRO A 70 -4.03 6.16 1.09
CA PRO A 70 -2.90 6.65 1.88
C PRO A 70 -2.14 7.78 1.18
N HIS A 71 -2.05 7.81 -0.15
CA HIS A 71 -1.43 8.89 -0.91
C HIS A 71 -2.13 10.25 -0.74
N LYS A 72 -3.42 10.27 -0.36
CA LYS A 72 -4.16 11.50 -0.03
C LYS A 72 -4.09 11.87 1.44
N GLN A 73 -3.81 10.88 2.29
CA GLN A 73 -3.78 11.07 3.75
C GLN A 73 -2.42 11.59 4.24
N HIS A 74 -1.33 11.22 3.57
CA HIS A 74 0.00 11.65 3.95
C HIS A 74 0.91 11.85 2.72
N PRO A 75 1.59 13.00 2.60
CA PRO A 75 2.38 13.36 1.41
C PRO A 75 3.51 12.38 1.08
N TYR A 76 4.07 11.71 2.07
CA TYR A 76 5.16 10.76 1.85
C TYR A 76 4.70 9.50 1.07
N PHE A 77 3.46 9.06 1.25
CA PHE A 77 2.92 7.99 0.40
C PHE A 77 2.80 8.42 -1.07
N ASP A 78 2.37 9.67 -1.30
CA ASP A 78 2.30 10.21 -2.66
C ASP A 78 3.70 10.39 -3.28
N GLU A 79 4.67 10.86 -2.48
CA GLU A 79 6.07 10.99 -2.91
C GLU A 79 6.67 9.65 -3.34
N ILE A 80 6.51 8.59 -2.53
CA ILE A 80 7.00 7.24 -2.89
C ILE A 80 6.36 6.73 -4.18
N LEU A 81 5.08 6.98 -4.38
CA LEU A 81 4.38 6.56 -5.60
C LEU A 81 4.84 7.33 -6.86
N ARG A 82 5.31 8.55 -6.72
CA ARG A 82 5.64 9.42 -7.86
C ARG A 82 7.13 9.55 -8.14
N ASN A 83 7.97 9.45 -7.12
CA ASN A 83 9.36 9.88 -7.16
C ASN A 83 10.34 8.81 -6.65
N SER A 84 9.99 7.53 -6.76
CA SER A 84 10.86 6.44 -6.32
C SER A 84 11.20 5.47 -7.45
N ALA A 85 12.06 4.51 -7.17
CA ALA A 85 12.34 3.40 -8.09
C ALA A 85 11.09 2.58 -8.45
N VAL A 86 10.02 2.62 -7.63
CA VAL A 86 8.72 2.02 -7.95
C VAL A 86 8.14 2.66 -9.22
N THR A 87 8.20 3.99 -9.34
CA THR A 87 7.71 4.71 -10.53
C THR A 87 8.47 4.31 -11.78
N GLU A 88 9.80 4.15 -11.69
CA GLU A 88 10.60 3.70 -12.83
C GLU A 88 10.23 2.28 -13.29
N VAL A 89 10.03 1.37 -12.33
CA VAL A 89 9.57 0.00 -12.63
C VAL A 89 8.20 0.02 -13.30
N LEU A 90 7.27 0.82 -12.78
CA LEU A 90 5.93 0.94 -13.37
C LEU A 90 5.97 1.53 -14.78
N ARG A 91 6.83 2.50 -15.03
CA ARG A 91 7.04 3.09 -16.36
C ARG A 91 7.59 2.06 -17.34
N ASP A 92 8.55 1.26 -16.93
CA ASP A 92 9.10 0.16 -17.76
C ASP A 92 8.04 -0.89 -18.14
N LEU A 93 7.06 -1.16 -17.26
CA LEU A 93 6.03 -2.17 -17.47
C LEU A 93 4.76 -1.65 -18.17
N LEU A 94 4.32 -0.44 -17.82
CA LEU A 94 3.02 0.13 -18.21
C LEU A 94 3.12 1.29 -19.19
N GLY A 95 4.34 1.84 -19.39
CA GLY A 95 4.57 3.00 -20.23
C GLY A 95 4.54 4.34 -19.48
N GLU A 96 4.89 5.42 -20.20
CA GLU A 96 5.06 6.76 -19.65
C GLU A 96 3.74 7.39 -19.15
N ASP A 97 2.61 6.99 -19.71
CA ASP A 97 1.29 7.56 -19.42
C ASP A 97 0.55 6.85 -18.28
N ALA A 98 1.23 5.97 -17.55
CA ALA A 98 0.63 5.28 -16.40
C ALA A 98 0.19 6.28 -15.33
N THR A 99 -1.06 6.19 -14.88
CA THR A 99 -1.64 7.07 -13.86
C THR A 99 -2.11 6.28 -12.65
N LEU A 100 -2.03 6.90 -11.46
CA LEU A 100 -2.54 6.31 -10.23
C LEU A 100 -4.07 6.41 -10.20
N LEU A 101 -4.75 5.29 -10.28
CA LEU A 101 -6.20 5.21 -10.15
C LEU A 101 -6.64 5.31 -8.68
N THR A 102 -6.06 4.49 -7.82
CA THR A 102 -6.39 4.41 -6.40
C THR A 102 -5.22 3.84 -5.60
N SER A 103 -5.28 3.96 -4.29
CA SER A 103 -4.38 3.25 -3.39
C SER A 103 -5.10 2.82 -2.11
N LYS A 104 -4.66 1.72 -1.53
CA LYS A 104 -5.17 1.21 -0.26
C LYS A 104 -4.04 0.51 0.49
N LEU A 105 -4.04 0.63 1.80
CA LEU A 105 -3.17 -0.13 2.68
C LEU A 105 -4.02 -1.14 3.45
N ASN A 106 -4.06 -2.37 2.98
CA ASN A 106 -4.79 -3.44 3.66
C ASN A 106 -3.97 -3.96 4.84
N THR A 107 -4.60 -4.09 6.00
CA THR A 107 -3.98 -4.60 7.21
C THR A 107 -4.60 -5.93 7.62
N LYS A 108 -3.76 -6.86 8.06
CA LYS A 108 -4.17 -8.17 8.58
C LYS A 108 -3.76 -8.25 10.04
N ALA A 109 -4.65 -7.84 10.94
CA ALA A 109 -4.38 -7.89 12.37
C ALA A 109 -4.26 -9.34 12.85
N PRO A 110 -3.34 -9.65 13.80
CA PRO A 110 -3.22 -10.96 14.40
C PRO A 110 -4.53 -11.41 15.06
N GLY A 111 -4.90 -12.65 14.85
CA GLY A 111 -6.13 -13.24 15.43
C GLY A 111 -7.43 -12.75 14.79
N GLY A 112 -7.36 -12.15 13.61
CA GLY A 112 -8.49 -11.66 12.86
C GLY A 112 -8.07 -11.28 11.45
N GLY A 113 -8.81 -10.39 10.83
CA GLY A 113 -8.53 -9.84 9.50
C GLY A 113 -9.65 -10.15 8.53
N ALA A 114 -10.02 -9.16 7.74
CA ALA A 114 -11.01 -9.31 6.69
C ALA A 114 -10.51 -10.24 5.58
N ALA A 115 -11.39 -11.07 5.06
CA ALA A 115 -11.12 -11.82 3.84
C ALA A 115 -10.93 -10.84 2.67
N VAL A 116 -10.06 -11.21 1.76
CA VAL A 116 -9.93 -10.56 0.46
C VAL A 116 -10.24 -11.63 -0.57
N GLU A 117 -11.39 -11.48 -1.22
CA GLU A 117 -11.83 -12.41 -2.25
C GLU A 117 -10.88 -12.34 -3.47
N TRP A 118 -10.83 -13.43 -4.22
CA TRP A 118 -10.11 -13.47 -5.49
C TRP A 118 -10.70 -12.44 -6.46
N HIS A 119 -9.85 -11.60 -7.04
CA HIS A 119 -10.26 -10.51 -7.93
C HIS A 119 -9.19 -10.22 -8.96
N GLN A 120 -9.56 -9.45 -9.95
CA GLN A 120 -8.66 -8.77 -10.88
C GLN A 120 -8.74 -7.26 -10.61
N ASP A 121 -7.59 -6.60 -10.62
CA ASP A 121 -7.52 -5.13 -10.54
C ASP A 121 -7.65 -4.48 -11.91
#